data_faa1931c412309a7f568b1197e2b0b1c
#
_entry.id   faa1931c412309a7f568b1197e2b0b1c
#
_cell.length_a   1.000
_cell.length_b   1.000
_cell.length_c   1.000
_cell.angle_alpha   90.00
_cell.angle_beta   90.00
_cell.angle_gamma   90.00
#
_symmetry.space_group_name_H-M   'P 1'
#
loop_
_entity.id
_entity.type
_entity.pdbx_description
1 polymer ?
#
loop_
_entity_poly.entity_id
_entity_poly.type
_entity_poly.pdbx_seq_one_letter_code
_entity_poly.pdbx_strand_id
1 'polypeptide(L)'
;MRFLVTCVPGLGHFNPLVPLAQALKHAGHTLAVATAPSFADVITGAGLEFFPAGPDWDERRLIETLPELRAVQKMYRGEWMMNNLFLDRSPRRMIEDIGEVIRGFRPDAIIAGSFEYGGPLAAEKAGLPYANANYTVRWNRWILKHAIGPAIGRLRRQIGLPPDPDVKAFGRYLDLCFSPPSWTFEGALLRPELTRLVIAKLTSPDLPFRQRLSGLRALALQRIFAMSLGRDPEQAAIGPKLHFVGDGLSSDHPSAPRWLEEMPRQQTVFVSLGTVLGAEYPHLFDQILAALRDQEVNLIMTLGGTADPSRFGVQPSNVRVVRFMSQEELRQLLPHVDLSINHAGYGSVMEALLRGIPLVLLPLVSDAPMNMQMCLSSGVAPDLPQKVWGLSPKGLPIIRPEKLTPDIIRDAAMQALHDPKYRMAAMRIRSELDERESLDDAVRLLEQIGAKR
;
A
#
# COMPACT_ATOMS: atom_id res chain seq x y z
N MET A 1 -9.34 -6.37 -27.22
CA MET A 1 -8.28 -5.33 -27.15
C MET A 1 -7.03 -5.91 -26.51
N ARG A 2 -5.90 -5.20 -26.59
CA ARG A 2 -4.61 -5.60 -26.01
C ARG A 2 -4.21 -4.57 -24.96
N PHE A 3 -4.01 -5.00 -23.74
CA PHE A 3 -3.60 -4.13 -22.63
C PHE A 3 -2.22 -4.52 -22.13
N LEU A 4 -1.35 -3.52 -21.91
CA LEU A 4 -0.06 -3.70 -21.28
C LEU A 4 -0.12 -3.14 -19.86
N VAL A 5 0.04 -4.00 -18.86
CA VAL A 5 0.16 -3.58 -17.46
C VAL A 5 1.62 -3.31 -17.15
N THR A 6 1.92 -2.22 -16.47
CA THR A 6 3.26 -1.90 -15.97
C THR A 6 3.20 -1.76 -14.44
N CYS A 7 4.14 -2.36 -13.73
CA CYS A 7 4.15 -2.30 -12.26
C CYS A 7 5.57 -2.33 -11.68
N VAL A 8 5.67 -1.88 -10.46
CA VAL A 8 6.87 -2.05 -9.62
C VAL A 8 7.03 -3.53 -9.26
N PRO A 9 8.25 -4.12 -9.28
CA PRO A 9 8.49 -5.54 -9.02
C PRO A 9 8.41 -5.87 -7.52
N GLY A 10 7.21 -5.89 -6.99
CA GLY A 10 6.89 -6.21 -5.60
C GLY A 10 5.49 -6.79 -5.48
N LEU A 11 5.31 -7.74 -4.55
CA LEU A 11 4.01 -8.39 -4.33
C LEU A 11 2.94 -7.38 -3.90
N GLY A 12 3.30 -6.38 -3.07
CA GLY A 12 2.40 -5.30 -2.65
C GLY A 12 1.95 -4.40 -3.80
N HIS A 13 2.69 -4.38 -4.91
CA HIS A 13 2.39 -3.61 -6.11
C HIS A 13 1.69 -4.41 -7.21
N PHE A 14 1.95 -5.70 -7.29
CA PHE A 14 1.37 -6.57 -8.33
C PHE A 14 0.04 -7.20 -7.89
N ASN A 15 -0.04 -7.75 -6.67
CA ASN A 15 -1.24 -8.46 -6.21
C ASN A 15 -2.54 -7.63 -6.33
N PRO A 16 -2.56 -6.32 -6.04
CA PRO A 16 -3.76 -5.51 -6.23
C PRO A 16 -4.21 -5.36 -7.69
N LEU A 17 -3.30 -5.59 -8.65
CA LEU A 17 -3.62 -5.53 -10.08
C LEU A 17 -4.16 -6.85 -10.63
N VAL A 18 -3.94 -7.97 -9.93
CA VAL A 18 -4.32 -9.30 -10.40
C VAL A 18 -5.83 -9.43 -10.65
N PRO A 19 -6.73 -8.97 -9.76
CA PRO A 19 -8.17 -9.04 -10.01
C PRO A 19 -8.60 -8.28 -11.27
N LEU A 20 -8.09 -7.06 -11.49
CA LEU A 20 -8.35 -6.30 -12.71
C LEU A 20 -7.81 -7.00 -13.95
N ALA A 21 -6.60 -7.57 -13.86
CA ALA A 21 -5.99 -8.34 -14.94
C ALA A 21 -6.84 -9.58 -15.30
N GLN A 22 -7.37 -10.28 -14.31
CA GLN A 22 -8.25 -11.42 -14.53
C GLN A 22 -9.60 -10.99 -15.13
N ALA A 23 -10.19 -9.90 -14.66
CA ALA A 23 -11.43 -9.37 -15.21
C ALA A 23 -11.27 -9.01 -16.72
N LEU A 24 -10.16 -8.36 -17.09
CA LEU A 24 -9.83 -8.08 -18.50
C LEU A 24 -9.68 -9.35 -19.34
N LYS A 25 -9.04 -10.40 -18.80
CA LYS A 25 -8.94 -11.70 -19.48
C LYS A 25 -10.31 -12.36 -19.67
N HIS A 26 -11.15 -12.35 -18.64
CA HIS A 26 -12.51 -12.90 -18.71
C HIS A 26 -13.38 -12.14 -19.75
N ALA A 27 -13.16 -10.84 -19.91
CA ALA A 27 -13.79 -10.04 -20.95
C ALA A 27 -13.23 -10.30 -22.37
N GLY A 28 -12.30 -11.24 -22.53
CA GLY A 28 -11.73 -11.66 -23.82
C GLY A 28 -10.60 -10.77 -24.34
N HIS A 29 -9.97 -9.97 -23.48
CA HIS A 29 -8.84 -9.14 -23.87
C HIS A 29 -7.51 -9.90 -23.75
N THR A 30 -6.54 -9.50 -24.60
CA THR A 30 -5.15 -9.95 -24.49
C THR A 30 -4.42 -9.06 -23.50
N LEU A 31 -3.75 -9.66 -22.52
CA LEU A 31 -3.05 -8.94 -21.46
C LEU A 31 -1.63 -9.43 -21.31
N ALA A 32 -0.70 -8.48 -21.15
CA ALA A 32 0.68 -8.72 -20.77
C ALA A 32 1.12 -7.79 -19.64
N VAL A 33 2.14 -8.21 -18.88
CA VAL A 33 2.72 -7.41 -17.81
C VAL A 33 4.18 -7.13 -18.10
N ALA A 34 4.58 -5.87 -18.03
CA ALA A 34 5.96 -5.42 -18.15
C ALA A 34 6.50 -4.94 -16.80
N THR A 35 7.55 -5.60 -16.32
CA THR A 35 8.22 -5.28 -15.05
C THR A 35 9.63 -5.86 -15.02
N ALA A 36 10.38 -5.73 -13.92
CA ALA A 36 11.76 -6.20 -13.80
C ALA A 36 11.93 -7.69 -14.12
N PRO A 37 13.04 -8.10 -14.79
CA PRO A 37 13.29 -9.48 -15.16
C PRO A 37 13.23 -10.48 -14.00
N SER A 38 13.75 -10.13 -12.82
CA SER A 38 13.73 -10.98 -11.63
C SER A 38 12.35 -11.24 -11.04
N PHE A 39 11.30 -10.58 -11.55
CA PHE A 39 9.92 -10.76 -11.12
C PHE A 39 9.07 -11.64 -12.08
N ALA A 40 9.71 -12.20 -13.11
CA ALA A 40 9.06 -12.98 -14.16
C ALA A 40 8.28 -14.20 -13.62
N ASP A 41 8.83 -14.90 -12.62
CA ASP A 41 8.23 -16.07 -11.98
C ASP A 41 6.86 -15.76 -11.36
N VAL A 42 6.71 -14.59 -10.77
CA VAL A 42 5.45 -14.13 -10.16
C VAL A 42 4.40 -13.85 -11.23
N ILE A 43 4.79 -13.17 -12.31
CA ILE A 43 3.86 -12.81 -13.40
C ILE A 43 3.38 -14.06 -14.13
N THR A 44 4.30 -14.93 -14.51
CA THR A 44 3.98 -16.19 -15.22
C THR A 44 3.22 -17.16 -14.32
N GLY A 45 3.54 -17.19 -13.01
CA GLY A 45 2.80 -17.97 -12.01
C GLY A 45 1.35 -17.52 -11.84
N ALA A 46 1.04 -16.24 -12.11
CA ALA A 46 -0.33 -15.71 -12.17
C ALA A 46 -1.04 -15.98 -13.53
N GLY A 47 -0.41 -16.72 -14.45
CA GLY A 47 -0.96 -17.06 -15.77
C GLY A 47 -1.02 -15.86 -16.73
N LEU A 48 -0.10 -14.89 -16.58
CA LEU A 48 -0.01 -13.69 -17.41
C LEU A 48 1.24 -13.73 -18.31
N GLU A 49 1.13 -13.13 -19.50
CA GLU A 49 2.26 -12.93 -20.40
C GLU A 49 3.21 -11.90 -19.80
N PHE A 50 4.52 -12.16 -19.86
CA PHE A 50 5.56 -11.33 -19.27
C PHE A 50 6.47 -10.70 -20.31
N PHE A 51 6.77 -9.41 -20.13
CA PHE A 51 7.82 -8.70 -20.84
C PHE A 51 8.82 -8.11 -19.85
N PRO A 52 10.12 -8.33 -20.01
CA PRO A 52 11.13 -7.69 -19.17
C PRO A 52 11.17 -6.19 -19.45
N ALA A 53 11.07 -5.37 -18.42
CA ALA A 53 11.18 -3.92 -18.52
C ALA A 53 11.66 -3.29 -17.21
N GLY A 54 12.50 -2.26 -17.32
CA GLY A 54 13.09 -1.56 -16.21
C GLY A 54 14.36 -2.19 -15.65
N PRO A 55 14.96 -1.59 -14.63
CA PRO A 55 16.12 -2.13 -13.94
C PRO A 55 15.78 -3.45 -13.24
N ASP A 56 16.72 -4.35 -13.20
CA ASP A 56 16.51 -5.65 -12.57
C ASP A 56 16.65 -5.56 -11.06
N TRP A 57 15.52 -5.65 -10.35
CA TRP A 57 15.45 -5.72 -8.91
C TRP A 57 14.16 -6.41 -8.46
N ASP A 58 14.10 -6.85 -7.19
CA ASP A 58 12.98 -7.60 -6.64
C ASP A 58 12.80 -7.25 -5.16
N GLU A 59 11.61 -6.79 -4.79
CA GLU A 59 11.29 -6.42 -3.42
C GLU A 59 11.48 -7.60 -2.43
N ARG A 60 11.23 -8.83 -2.88
CA ARG A 60 11.40 -10.06 -2.09
C ARG A 60 12.88 -10.31 -1.70
N ARG A 61 13.82 -9.78 -2.50
CA ARG A 61 15.27 -9.91 -2.35
C ARG A 61 15.96 -8.55 -2.41
N LEU A 62 15.35 -7.57 -1.73
CA LEU A 62 15.69 -6.15 -1.87
C LEU A 62 17.18 -5.84 -1.68
N ILE A 63 17.81 -6.41 -0.64
CA ILE A 63 19.24 -6.16 -0.33
C ILE A 63 20.19 -6.91 -1.25
N GLU A 64 19.74 -7.99 -1.89
CA GLU A 64 20.52 -8.74 -2.89
C GLU A 64 20.51 -7.99 -4.21
N THR A 65 19.35 -7.55 -4.64
CA THR A 65 19.13 -6.92 -5.94
C THR A 65 19.48 -5.43 -5.94
N LEU A 66 19.44 -4.76 -4.78
CA LEU A 66 19.87 -3.38 -4.56
C LEU A 66 20.89 -3.29 -3.41
N PRO A 67 22.12 -3.78 -3.61
CA PRO A 67 23.13 -3.90 -2.56
C PRO A 67 23.55 -2.55 -1.96
N GLU A 68 23.38 -1.44 -2.68
CA GLU A 68 23.61 -0.08 -2.18
C GLU A 68 22.74 0.28 -0.97
N LEU A 69 21.60 -0.38 -0.79
CA LEU A 69 20.74 -0.18 0.38
C LEU A 69 21.38 -0.68 1.70
N ARG A 70 22.46 -1.46 1.61
CA ARG A 70 23.24 -1.86 2.82
C ARG A 70 23.87 -0.65 3.50
N ALA A 71 24.27 0.34 2.74
CA ALA A 71 24.85 1.59 3.25
C ALA A 71 23.76 2.59 3.71
N VAL A 72 22.49 2.35 3.41
CA VAL A 72 21.36 3.20 3.78
C VAL A 72 20.72 2.68 5.06
N GLN A 73 20.64 3.53 6.10
CA GLN A 73 19.92 3.17 7.32
C GLN A 73 18.48 2.75 7.01
N LYS A 74 17.96 1.73 7.67
CA LYS A 74 16.64 1.12 7.39
C LYS A 74 15.52 2.16 7.22
N MET A 75 15.45 3.13 8.12
CA MET A 75 14.42 4.17 8.11
C MET A 75 14.49 5.12 6.90
N TYR A 76 15.63 5.21 6.20
CA TYR A 76 15.81 6.07 5.01
C TYR A 76 15.69 5.30 3.69
N ARG A 77 15.57 3.97 3.71
CA ARG A 77 15.50 3.14 2.49
C ARG A 77 14.32 3.50 1.59
N GLY A 78 13.14 3.72 2.17
CA GLY A 78 11.96 4.13 1.40
C GLY A 78 12.16 5.49 0.70
N GLU A 79 12.81 6.45 1.35
CA GLU A 79 13.13 7.74 0.73
C GLU A 79 14.20 7.58 -0.36
N TRP A 80 15.21 6.78 -0.12
CA TRP A 80 16.25 6.47 -1.10
C TRP A 80 15.65 5.80 -2.33
N MET A 81 14.78 4.80 -2.16
CA MET A 81 14.09 4.13 -3.25
C MET A 81 13.21 5.09 -4.04
N MET A 82 12.42 5.95 -3.36
CA MET A 82 11.60 6.95 -4.04
C MET A 82 12.45 7.86 -4.93
N ASN A 83 13.54 8.41 -4.41
CA ASN A 83 14.31 9.43 -5.12
C ASN A 83 15.25 8.84 -6.18
N ASN A 84 15.88 7.70 -5.92
CA ASN A 84 16.91 7.13 -6.79
C ASN A 84 16.39 6.02 -7.72
N LEU A 85 15.34 5.33 -7.31
CA LEU A 85 14.80 4.22 -8.09
C LEU A 85 13.50 4.62 -8.79
N PHE A 86 12.44 4.96 -8.05
CA PHE A 86 11.10 5.18 -8.62
C PHE A 86 10.99 6.48 -9.44
N LEU A 87 11.72 7.54 -9.06
CA LEU A 87 11.68 8.84 -9.75
C LEU A 87 12.89 9.10 -10.67
N ASP A 88 13.81 8.15 -10.79
CA ASP A 88 14.98 8.31 -11.65
C ASP A 88 15.32 7.06 -12.46
N ARG A 89 15.93 6.03 -11.87
CA ARG A 89 16.46 4.87 -12.62
C ARG A 89 15.36 4.06 -13.29
N SER A 90 14.28 3.74 -12.54
CA SER A 90 13.21 2.87 -13.04
C SER A 90 12.47 3.51 -14.23
N PRO A 91 11.96 4.74 -14.16
CA PRO A 91 11.26 5.33 -15.30
C PRO A 91 12.12 5.47 -16.55
N ARG A 92 13.42 5.82 -16.40
CA ARG A 92 14.30 5.94 -17.56
C ARG A 92 14.39 4.65 -18.35
N ARG A 93 14.70 3.55 -17.65
CA ARG A 93 14.85 2.25 -18.28
C ARG A 93 13.49 1.71 -18.76
N MET A 94 12.45 1.85 -17.97
CA MET A 94 11.08 1.45 -18.34
C MET A 94 10.61 2.12 -19.64
N ILE A 95 10.86 3.41 -19.83
CA ILE A 95 10.46 4.13 -21.06
C ILE A 95 11.09 3.53 -22.30
N GLU A 96 12.37 3.14 -22.23
CA GLU A 96 13.10 2.52 -23.34
C GLU A 96 12.53 1.12 -23.65
N ASP A 97 12.47 0.25 -22.64
CA ASP A 97 12.04 -1.12 -22.78
C ASP A 97 10.56 -1.22 -23.19
N ILE A 98 9.67 -0.43 -22.56
CA ILE A 98 8.24 -0.38 -22.93
C ILE A 98 8.07 0.13 -24.36
N GLY A 99 8.92 1.05 -24.83
CA GLY A 99 8.93 1.48 -26.22
C GLY A 99 9.16 0.30 -27.19
N GLU A 100 9.99 -0.67 -26.84
CA GLU A 100 10.20 -1.91 -27.62
C GLU A 100 8.99 -2.85 -27.52
N VAL A 101 8.46 -3.02 -26.30
CA VAL A 101 7.24 -3.82 -26.08
C VAL A 101 6.06 -3.26 -26.87
N ILE A 102 5.87 -1.94 -26.91
CA ILE A 102 4.82 -1.28 -27.70
C ILE A 102 4.93 -1.65 -29.19
N ARG A 103 6.13 -1.66 -29.76
CA ARG A 103 6.33 -2.02 -31.20
C ARG A 103 5.97 -3.47 -31.49
N GLY A 104 6.29 -4.40 -30.58
CA GLY A 104 6.03 -5.84 -30.75
C GLY A 104 4.60 -6.22 -30.34
N PHE A 105 4.22 -5.92 -29.13
CA PHE A 105 2.93 -6.28 -28.52
C PHE A 105 1.76 -5.45 -29.06
N ARG A 106 1.98 -4.18 -29.46
CA ARG A 106 0.98 -3.25 -30.01
C ARG A 106 -0.25 -3.11 -29.09
N PRO A 107 -0.07 -2.66 -27.84
CA PRO A 107 -1.19 -2.46 -26.92
C PRO A 107 -2.11 -1.35 -27.41
N ASP A 108 -3.41 -1.48 -27.10
CA ASP A 108 -4.41 -0.43 -27.33
C ASP A 108 -4.37 0.61 -26.19
N ALA A 109 -4.01 0.20 -24.97
CA ALA A 109 -3.76 1.08 -23.84
C ALA A 109 -2.75 0.47 -22.86
N ILE A 110 -2.14 1.35 -22.03
CA ILE A 110 -1.26 0.95 -20.92
C ILE A 110 -2.00 1.16 -19.59
N ILE A 111 -1.84 0.22 -18.65
CA ILE A 111 -2.35 0.31 -17.27
C ILE A 111 -1.14 0.34 -16.35
N ALA A 112 -0.91 1.47 -15.69
CA ALA A 112 0.23 1.66 -14.79
C ALA A 112 -0.20 1.51 -13.33
N GLY A 113 0.49 0.65 -12.59
CA GLY A 113 0.31 0.51 -11.16
C GLY A 113 0.90 1.68 -10.37
N SER A 114 0.54 1.78 -9.09
CA SER A 114 1.05 2.82 -8.19
C SER A 114 2.58 2.88 -8.17
N PHE A 115 3.15 4.09 -8.20
CA PHE A 115 4.60 4.38 -8.21
C PHE A 115 5.35 3.94 -9.47
N GLU A 116 4.67 3.40 -10.47
CA GLU A 116 5.24 3.13 -11.78
C GLU A 116 4.98 4.32 -12.71
N TYR A 117 6.04 5.06 -13.05
CA TYR A 117 5.95 6.31 -13.82
C TYR A 117 6.46 6.16 -15.26
N GLY A 118 7.14 5.08 -15.58
CA GLY A 118 7.72 4.85 -16.90
C GLY A 118 6.67 4.50 -17.95
N GLY A 119 5.68 3.67 -17.58
CA GLY A 119 4.58 3.26 -18.45
C GLY A 119 3.76 4.44 -19.00
N PRO A 120 3.23 5.33 -18.14
CA PRO A 120 2.54 6.52 -18.58
C PRO A 120 3.38 7.43 -19.50
N LEU A 121 4.66 7.62 -19.19
CA LEU A 121 5.56 8.44 -20.02
C LEU A 121 5.88 7.77 -21.37
N ALA A 122 6.04 6.45 -21.40
CA ALA A 122 6.22 5.68 -22.63
C ALA A 122 4.94 5.72 -23.49
N ALA A 123 3.77 5.57 -22.87
CA ALA A 123 2.48 5.68 -23.53
C ALA A 123 2.29 7.05 -24.17
N GLU A 124 2.54 8.13 -23.41
CA GLU A 124 2.43 9.50 -23.93
C GLU A 124 3.37 9.73 -25.11
N LYS A 125 4.64 9.25 -25.02
CA LYS A 125 5.62 9.35 -26.10
C LYS A 125 5.18 8.60 -27.36
N ALA A 126 4.47 7.47 -27.19
CA ALA A 126 3.93 6.66 -28.28
C ALA A 126 2.55 7.11 -28.79
N GLY A 127 1.95 8.15 -28.18
CA GLY A 127 0.59 8.59 -28.51
C GLY A 127 -0.50 7.61 -28.10
N LEU A 128 -0.24 6.73 -27.10
CA LEU A 128 -1.18 5.75 -26.60
C LEU A 128 -1.95 6.29 -25.39
N PRO A 129 -3.22 5.92 -25.22
CA PRO A 129 -3.93 6.16 -23.98
C PRO A 129 -3.37 5.28 -22.84
N TYR A 130 -3.56 5.76 -21.61
CA TYR A 130 -3.18 5.00 -20.43
C TYR A 130 -4.13 5.28 -19.25
N ALA A 131 -4.17 4.32 -18.35
CA ALA A 131 -4.86 4.42 -17.07
C ALA A 131 -3.84 4.27 -15.93
N ASN A 132 -4.06 5.01 -14.84
CA ASN A 132 -3.39 4.72 -13.57
C ASN A 132 -4.29 3.80 -12.75
N ALA A 133 -3.72 2.75 -12.16
CA ALA A 133 -4.38 1.85 -11.21
C ALA A 133 -3.79 2.11 -9.82
N ASN A 134 -4.48 2.96 -9.04
CA ASN A 134 -3.99 3.45 -7.76
C ASN A 134 -4.57 2.64 -6.60
N TYR A 135 -3.72 1.92 -5.89
CA TYR A 135 -4.02 1.14 -4.68
C TYR A 135 -3.23 1.65 -3.46
N THR A 136 -3.08 2.97 -3.37
CA THR A 136 -2.51 3.65 -2.20
C THR A 136 -3.42 4.81 -1.82
N VAL A 137 -3.10 5.50 -0.72
CA VAL A 137 -3.77 6.76 -0.38
C VAL A 137 -3.68 7.73 -1.55
N ARG A 138 -4.82 8.27 -1.96
CA ARG A 138 -4.91 9.18 -3.09
C ARG A 138 -4.18 10.49 -2.80
N TRP A 139 -3.33 10.89 -3.75
CA TRP A 139 -2.65 12.18 -3.73
C TRP A 139 -3.37 13.17 -4.64
N ASN A 140 -3.65 14.36 -4.13
CA ASN A 140 -4.17 15.43 -4.96
C ASN A 140 -3.09 15.98 -5.90
N ARG A 141 -3.51 16.80 -6.85
CA ARG A 141 -2.61 17.38 -7.86
C ARG A 141 -1.52 18.26 -7.25
N TRP A 142 -1.82 19.00 -6.19
CA TRP A 142 -0.82 19.82 -5.50
C TRP A 142 0.31 18.97 -4.91
N ILE A 143 -0.03 17.86 -4.26
CA ILE A 143 0.96 16.93 -3.71
C ILE A 143 1.77 16.28 -4.82
N LEU A 144 1.11 15.79 -5.88
CA LEU A 144 1.79 15.23 -7.05
C LEU A 144 2.77 16.23 -7.64
N LYS A 145 2.34 17.49 -7.85
CA LYS A 145 3.17 18.56 -8.38
C LYS A 145 4.44 18.81 -7.56
N HIS A 146 4.32 18.83 -6.22
CA HIS A 146 5.45 19.15 -5.35
C HIS A 146 6.31 17.93 -4.99
N ALA A 147 5.71 16.74 -4.89
CA ALA A 147 6.42 15.52 -4.53
C ALA A 147 7.17 14.89 -5.71
N ILE A 148 6.55 14.82 -6.87
CA ILE A 148 7.12 14.14 -8.05
C ILE A 148 7.32 15.03 -9.27
N GLY A 149 6.62 16.16 -9.35
CA GLY A 149 6.65 17.06 -10.51
C GLY A 149 8.05 17.46 -10.98
N PRO A 150 8.99 17.83 -10.10
CA PRO A 150 10.36 18.17 -10.50
C PRO A 150 11.11 17.00 -11.18
N ALA A 151 10.94 15.77 -10.68
CA ALA A 151 11.55 14.58 -11.26
C ALA A 151 10.91 14.21 -12.60
N ILE A 152 9.59 14.17 -12.64
CA ILE A 152 8.83 13.92 -13.88
C ILE A 152 9.14 14.97 -14.94
N GLY A 153 9.23 16.24 -14.56
CA GLY A 153 9.62 17.33 -15.48
C GLY A 153 11.02 17.16 -16.07
N ARG A 154 11.99 16.63 -15.32
CA ARG A 154 13.32 16.26 -15.85
C ARG A 154 13.22 15.11 -16.85
N LEU A 155 12.50 14.06 -16.52
CA LEU A 155 12.30 12.90 -17.40
C LEU A 155 11.61 13.31 -18.70
N ARG A 156 10.54 14.10 -18.64
CA ARG A 156 9.82 14.60 -19.84
C ARG A 156 10.76 15.34 -20.80
N ARG A 157 11.58 16.25 -20.27
CA ARG A 157 12.58 16.98 -21.11
C ARG A 157 13.57 16.03 -21.78
N GLN A 158 14.05 15.00 -21.05
CA GLN A 158 15.03 14.04 -21.59
C GLN A 158 14.48 13.19 -22.73
N ILE A 159 13.19 12.89 -22.72
CA ILE A 159 12.54 12.06 -23.74
C ILE A 159 11.80 12.87 -24.82
N GLY A 160 11.90 14.20 -24.76
CA GLY A 160 11.31 15.10 -25.75
C GLY A 160 9.81 15.36 -25.61
N LEU A 161 9.23 15.11 -24.44
CA LEU A 161 7.83 15.44 -24.16
C LEU A 161 7.67 16.91 -23.75
N PRO A 162 6.53 17.54 -24.08
CA PRO A 162 6.22 18.91 -23.69
C PRO A 162 6.26 19.08 -22.15
N PRO A 163 6.62 20.28 -21.65
CA PRO A 163 6.54 20.58 -20.22
C PRO A 163 5.13 20.35 -19.66
N ASP A 164 5.06 19.79 -18.46
CA ASP A 164 3.82 19.57 -17.70
C ASP A 164 4.05 19.96 -16.23
N PRO A 165 4.13 21.27 -15.93
CA PRO A 165 4.46 21.75 -14.59
C PRO A 165 3.41 21.43 -13.54
N ASP A 166 2.17 21.15 -13.96
CA ASP A 166 1.05 20.82 -13.09
C ASP A 166 0.77 19.32 -13.01
N VAL A 167 1.63 18.49 -13.65
CA VAL A 167 1.50 17.03 -13.65
C VAL A 167 0.12 16.56 -14.18
N LYS A 168 -0.46 17.32 -15.14
CA LYS A 168 -1.79 17.07 -15.71
C LYS A 168 -1.82 15.81 -16.56
N ALA A 169 -0.66 15.41 -17.09
CA ALA A 169 -0.54 14.17 -17.85
C ALA A 169 -0.95 12.96 -17.02
N PHE A 170 -0.56 12.89 -15.74
CA PHE A 170 -1.07 11.85 -14.84
C PHE A 170 -2.55 12.09 -14.56
N GLY A 171 -3.41 11.13 -14.96
CA GLY A 171 -4.87 11.23 -14.89
C GLY A 171 -5.51 11.84 -16.15
N ARG A 172 -4.75 12.01 -17.25
CA ARG A 172 -5.29 12.56 -18.52
C ARG A 172 -6.41 11.72 -19.09
N TYR A 173 -6.28 10.40 -19.07
CA TYR A 173 -7.24 9.49 -19.71
C TYR A 173 -8.14 8.81 -18.69
N LEU A 174 -7.58 8.16 -17.66
CA LEU A 174 -8.32 7.43 -16.65
C LEU A 174 -7.48 7.22 -15.39
N ASP A 175 -8.09 7.43 -14.22
CA ASP A 175 -7.57 7.05 -12.91
C ASP A 175 -8.53 6.07 -12.25
N LEU A 176 -8.10 4.84 -12.02
CA LEU A 176 -8.79 3.84 -11.22
C LEU A 176 -8.23 3.87 -9.80
N CYS A 177 -9.07 4.10 -8.80
CA CYS A 177 -8.69 4.16 -7.40
C CYS A 177 -9.34 3.01 -6.62
N PHE A 178 -8.54 2.19 -5.99
CA PHE A 178 -8.98 1.04 -5.21
C PHE A 178 -9.13 1.33 -3.71
N SER A 179 -8.76 2.53 -3.26
CA SER A 179 -8.91 2.98 -1.87
C SER A 179 -10.34 3.47 -1.61
N PRO A 180 -10.77 3.52 -0.32
CA PRO A 180 -12.03 4.15 0.04
C PRO A 180 -12.11 5.60 -0.47
N PRO A 181 -13.26 6.05 -1.01
CA PRO A 181 -13.44 7.44 -1.46
C PRO A 181 -13.11 8.49 -0.38
N SER A 182 -13.39 8.20 0.88
CA SER A 182 -13.07 9.08 2.02
C SER A 182 -11.57 9.18 2.32
N TRP A 183 -10.72 8.28 1.75
CA TRP A 183 -9.30 8.26 2.00
C TRP A 183 -8.55 9.22 1.10
N THR A 184 -8.37 10.43 1.57
CA THR A 184 -7.58 11.46 0.89
C THR A 184 -6.37 11.85 1.72
N PHE A 185 -5.25 12.08 1.07
CA PHE A 185 -4.02 12.49 1.77
C PHE A 185 -4.20 13.81 2.53
N GLU A 186 -5.04 14.69 2.00
CA GLU A 186 -5.45 15.94 2.64
C GLU A 186 -6.09 15.70 4.02
N GLY A 187 -7.03 14.78 4.05
CA GLY A 187 -7.70 14.39 5.30
C GLY A 187 -6.72 13.90 6.36
N ALA A 188 -5.64 13.22 5.96
CA ALA A 188 -4.59 12.79 6.88
C ALA A 188 -3.73 13.94 7.40
N LEU A 189 -3.28 14.82 6.51
CA LEU A 189 -2.36 15.89 6.86
C LEU A 189 -3.00 16.98 7.73
N LEU A 190 -4.30 17.25 7.54
CA LEU A 190 -5.01 18.32 8.24
C LEU A 190 -5.53 17.92 9.63
N ARG A 191 -5.25 16.71 10.10
CA ARG A 191 -5.78 16.24 11.37
C ARG A 191 -5.07 16.86 12.57
N PRO A 192 -5.85 17.33 13.56
CA PRO A 192 -5.31 17.89 14.79
C PRO A 192 -4.39 16.90 15.53
N GLU A 193 -4.70 15.59 15.47
CA GLU A 193 -3.97 14.53 16.14
C GLU A 193 -2.56 14.40 15.57
N LEU A 194 -2.41 14.37 14.23
CA LEU A 194 -1.10 14.34 13.58
C LEU A 194 -0.29 15.61 13.93
N THR A 195 -0.94 16.76 13.88
CA THR A 195 -0.30 18.03 14.22
C THR A 195 0.20 18.02 15.66
N ARG A 196 -0.62 17.57 16.61
CA ARG A 196 -0.24 17.44 18.03
C ARG A 196 0.93 16.47 18.20
N LEU A 197 0.87 15.29 17.55
CA LEU A 197 1.93 14.30 17.59
C LEU A 197 3.26 14.86 17.08
N VAL A 198 3.24 15.54 15.93
CA VAL A 198 4.45 16.14 15.34
C VAL A 198 4.98 17.24 16.26
N ILE A 199 4.14 18.13 16.78
CA ILE A 199 4.56 19.18 17.73
C ILE A 199 5.15 18.56 19.00
N ALA A 200 4.48 17.59 19.62
CA ALA A 200 4.96 16.95 20.83
C ALA A 200 6.32 16.27 20.61
N LYS A 201 6.56 15.70 19.43
CA LYS A 201 7.86 15.12 19.06
C LYS A 201 8.93 16.18 18.81
N LEU A 202 8.60 17.27 18.16
CA LEU A 202 9.55 18.38 17.92
C LEU A 202 10.05 19.02 19.22
N THR A 203 9.21 19.02 20.25
CA THR A 203 9.56 19.53 21.60
C THR A 203 10.26 18.49 22.48
N SER A 204 10.30 17.22 22.07
CA SER A 204 10.99 16.17 22.82
C SER A 204 12.51 16.36 22.79
N PRO A 205 13.21 16.34 23.94
CA PRO A 205 14.67 16.47 24.01
C PRO A 205 15.39 15.29 23.33
N ASP A 206 14.75 14.12 23.24
CA ASP A 206 15.33 12.87 22.72
C ASP A 206 15.36 12.80 21.20
N LEU A 207 14.79 13.79 20.47
CA LEU A 207 14.69 13.73 19.03
C LEU A 207 15.97 14.25 18.35
N PRO A 208 16.65 13.47 17.49
CA PRO A 208 17.80 13.93 16.72
C PRO A 208 17.48 15.17 15.86
N PHE A 209 18.45 16.08 15.73
CA PHE A 209 18.27 17.34 14.99
C PHE A 209 17.67 17.15 13.57
N ARG A 210 18.15 16.13 12.83
CA ARG A 210 17.62 15.83 11.49
C ARG A 210 16.11 15.48 11.50
N GLN A 211 15.65 14.76 12.52
CA GLN A 211 14.24 14.41 12.66
C GLN A 211 13.41 15.62 13.10
N ARG A 212 13.94 16.51 13.93
CA ARG A 212 13.28 17.80 14.23
C ARG A 212 13.10 18.64 12.96
N LEU A 213 14.12 18.74 12.12
CA LEU A 213 14.04 19.45 10.84
C LEU A 213 13.00 18.82 9.90
N SER A 214 12.90 17.49 9.83
CA SER A 214 11.87 16.78 9.06
C SER A 214 10.48 17.08 9.58
N GLY A 215 10.28 17.07 10.89
CA GLY A 215 8.99 17.41 11.52
C GLY A 215 8.59 18.86 11.26
N LEU A 216 9.53 19.80 11.34
CA LEU A 216 9.28 21.21 10.99
C LEU A 216 8.87 21.36 9.51
N ARG A 217 9.52 20.63 8.60
CA ARG A 217 9.13 20.59 7.19
C ARG A 217 7.74 20.01 6.99
N ALA A 218 7.40 18.92 7.69
CA ALA A 218 6.07 18.32 7.65
C ALA A 218 4.98 19.30 8.13
N LEU A 219 5.21 20.02 9.23
CA LEU A 219 4.30 21.07 9.73
C LEU A 219 4.19 22.25 8.77
N ALA A 220 5.30 22.70 8.19
CA ALA A 220 5.29 23.76 7.20
C ALA A 220 4.51 23.37 5.95
N LEU A 221 4.72 22.15 5.42
CA LEU A 221 3.98 21.61 4.29
C LEU A 221 2.50 21.49 4.61
N GLN A 222 2.13 20.99 5.81
CA GLN A 222 0.76 20.92 6.27
C GLN A 222 0.07 22.29 6.29
N ARG A 223 0.74 23.32 6.81
CA ARG A 223 0.21 24.70 6.83
C ARG A 223 0.10 25.33 5.45
N ILE A 224 1.15 25.19 4.62
CA ILE A 224 1.13 25.67 3.24
C ILE A 224 0.00 24.99 2.47
N PHE A 225 -0.19 23.69 2.68
CA PHE A 225 -1.26 22.92 2.08
C PHE A 225 -2.65 23.40 2.52
N ALA A 226 -2.86 23.57 3.83
CA ALA A 226 -4.13 24.12 4.37
C ALA A 226 -4.46 25.49 3.79
N MET A 227 -3.43 26.35 3.59
CA MET A 227 -3.58 27.68 2.98
C MET A 227 -3.84 27.60 1.47
N SER A 228 -3.33 26.57 0.77
CA SER A 228 -3.54 26.39 -0.67
C SER A 228 -4.91 25.85 -1.00
N LEU A 229 -5.48 24.97 -0.17
CA LEU A 229 -6.85 24.43 -0.34
C LEU A 229 -7.92 25.53 -0.35
N GLY A 230 -7.71 26.63 0.43
CA GLY A 230 -8.62 27.77 0.44
C GLY A 230 -8.50 28.70 -0.77
N ARG A 231 -7.44 28.55 -1.59
CA ARG A 231 -7.14 29.46 -2.70
C ARG A 231 -7.44 28.90 -4.09
N ASP A 232 -7.45 27.59 -4.26
CA ASP A 232 -7.67 26.94 -5.55
C ASP A 232 -8.46 25.63 -5.42
N PRO A 233 -9.81 25.71 -5.51
CA PRO A 233 -10.69 24.54 -5.46
C PRO A 233 -10.39 23.52 -6.56
N GLU A 234 -9.87 23.96 -7.74
CA GLU A 234 -9.55 23.03 -8.84
C GLU A 234 -8.34 22.14 -8.52
N GLN A 235 -7.42 22.61 -7.67
CA GLN A 235 -6.28 21.79 -7.22
C GLN A 235 -6.69 20.73 -6.20
N ALA A 236 -7.77 20.97 -5.47
CA ALA A 236 -8.37 20.00 -4.57
C ALA A 236 -9.37 19.07 -5.31
N ALA A 237 -9.86 19.49 -6.48
CA ALA A 237 -10.84 18.73 -7.23
C ALA A 237 -10.30 17.35 -7.65
N ILE A 238 -11.14 16.37 -7.44
CA ILE A 238 -11.00 15.04 -8.05
C ILE A 238 -11.07 15.25 -9.57
N GLY A 239 -10.07 14.79 -10.31
CA GLY A 239 -10.08 14.87 -11.77
C GLY A 239 -11.35 14.20 -12.32
N PRO A 240 -11.95 14.72 -13.40
CA PRO A 240 -13.22 14.22 -13.94
C PRO A 240 -13.17 12.78 -14.47
N LYS A 241 -12.01 12.13 -14.37
CA LYS A 241 -11.73 10.77 -14.85
C LYS A 241 -11.28 9.84 -13.72
N LEU A 242 -11.47 10.23 -12.46
CA LEU A 242 -11.22 9.37 -11.30
C LEU A 242 -12.45 8.53 -11.00
N HIS A 243 -12.26 7.22 -10.98
CA HIS A 243 -13.25 6.22 -10.65
C HIS A 243 -12.79 5.38 -9.46
N PHE A 244 -13.65 5.22 -8.47
CA PHE A 244 -13.40 4.33 -7.34
C PHE A 244 -13.91 2.95 -7.69
N VAL A 245 -13.01 1.97 -7.72
CA VAL A 245 -13.28 0.62 -8.22
C VAL A 245 -13.04 -0.40 -7.11
N GLY A 246 -13.92 -1.40 -7.02
CA GLY A 246 -13.73 -2.57 -6.17
C GLY A 246 -12.51 -3.38 -6.62
N ASP A 247 -11.83 -3.98 -5.64
CA ASP A 247 -10.63 -4.80 -5.88
C ASP A 247 -10.94 -6.24 -6.27
N GLY A 248 -12.22 -6.57 -6.50
CA GLY A 248 -12.68 -7.91 -6.86
C GLY A 248 -12.52 -8.94 -5.75
N LEU A 249 -12.17 -8.52 -4.55
CA LEU A 249 -12.18 -9.40 -3.39
C LEU A 249 -13.64 -9.69 -3.02
N SER A 250 -14.03 -10.96 -3.14
CA SER A 250 -15.39 -11.40 -2.85
C SER A 250 -15.75 -11.14 -1.37
N SER A 251 -16.96 -10.64 -1.16
CA SER A 251 -17.59 -10.59 0.18
C SER A 251 -18.10 -11.96 0.63
N ASP A 252 -17.84 -13.02 -0.13
CA ASP A 252 -18.24 -14.37 0.22
C ASP A 252 -17.69 -14.76 1.60
N HIS A 253 -18.53 -15.43 2.37
CA HIS A 253 -18.16 -16.01 3.65
C HIS A 253 -17.95 -17.51 3.46
N PRO A 254 -16.78 -17.96 3.00
CA PRO A 254 -16.47 -19.38 2.93
C PRO A 254 -16.52 -19.98 4.34
N SER A 255 -16.75 -21.30 4.42
CA SER A 255 -16.66 -22.01 5.69
C SER A 255 -15.27 -21.82 6.32
N ALA A 256 -15.24 -21.76 7.64
CA ALA A 256 -14.00 -21.66 8.40
C ALA A 256 -13.03 -22.80 8.03
N PRO A 257 -11.73 -22.54 8.00
CA PRO A 257 -10.75 -23.62 7.89
C PRO A 257 -10.95 -24.62 9.03
N ARG A 258 -10.94 -25.93 8.72
CA ARG A 258 -11.18 -26.98 9.72
C ARG A 258 -10.35 -26.84 10.99
N TRP A 259 -9.07 -26.46 10.84
CA TRP A 259 -8.18 -26.26 11.98
C TRP A 259 -8.61 -25.09 12.89
N LEU A 260 -9.38 -24.11 12.39
CA LEU A 260 -9.93 -23.01 13.21
C LEU A 260 -11.12 -23.52 14.05
N GLU A 261 -11.90 -24.46 13.53
CA GLU A 261 -13.00 -25.11 14.26
C GLU A 261 -12.47 -25.96 15.44
N GLU A 262 -11.24 -26.43 15.36
CA GLU A 262 -10.53 -27.19 16.42
C GLU A 262 -9.98 -26.29 17.55
N MET A 263 -9.92 -24.97 17.32
CA MET A 263 -9.48 -23.99 18.32
C MET A 263 -10.61 -23.65 19.33
N PRO A 264 -10.28 -23.09 20.49
CA PRO A 264 -11.30 -22.65 21.46
C PRO A 264 -12.31 -21.67 20.84
N ARG A 265 -13.57 -21.73 21.30
CA ARG A 265 -14.63 -20.81 20.86
C ARG A 265 -14.48 -19.45 21.52
N GLN A 266 -13.65 -18.60 20.95
CA GLN A 266 -13.36 -17.23 21.42
C GLN A 266 -13.04 -16.32 20.25
N GLN A 267 -12.87 -15.00 20.49
CA GLN A 267 -12.53 -14.04 19.46
C GLN A 267 -11.17 -14.37 18.82
N THR A 268 -11.05 -14.12 17.53
CA THR A 268 -9.85 -14.45 16.75
C THR A 268 -9.06 -13.20 16.36
N VAL A 269 -7.79 -13.21 16.73
CA VAL A 269 -6.82 -12.16 16.36
C VAL A 269 -5.88 -12.70 15.30
N PHE A 270 -5.84 -12.04 14.14
CA PHE A 270 -4.92 -12.36 13.05
C PHE A 270 -3.76 -11.38 13.02
N VAL A 271 -2.54 -11.90 12.86
CA VAL A 271 -1.30 -11.12 12.85
C VAL A 271 -0.51 -11.35 11.58
N SER A 272 -0.19 -10.26 10.87
CA SER A 272 0.70 -10.29 9.71
C SER A 272 1.55 -9.01 9.64
N LEU A 273 2.87 -9.15 9.65
CA LEU A 273 3.80 -8.03 9.45
C LEU A 273 4.29 -7.93 7.99
N GLY A 274 3.62 -8.62 7.07
CA GLY A 274 4.01 -8.67 5.66
C GLY A 274 5.25 -9.54 5.42
N THR A 275 5.63 -9.69 4.14
CA THR A 275 6.71 -10.58 3.72
C THR A 275 8.10 -10.00 4.00
N VAL A 276 8.26 -8.68 3.90
CA VAL A 276 9.55 -7.99 4.06
C VAL A 276 9.81 -7.65 5.52
N LEU A 277 8.85 -7.02 6.19
CA LEU A 277 9.03 -6.49 7.54
C LEU A 277 9.07 -7.59 8.61
N GLY A 278 8.38 -8.70 8.41
CA GLY A 278 8.46 -9.86 9.29
C GLY A 278 9.89 -10.37 9.44
N ALA A 279 10.68 -10.35 8.37
CA ALA A 279 12.09 -10.72 8.38
C ALA A 279 12.99 -9.66 9.04
N GLU A 280 12.70 -8.39 8.84
CA GLU A 280 13.50 -7.28 9.37
C GLU A 280 13.30 -7.02 10.88
N TYR A 281 12.10 -7.36 11.40
CA TYR A 281 11.70 -7.11 12.80
C TYR A 281 11.13 -8.37 13.48
N PRO A 282 11.86 -9.49 13.50
CA PRO A 282 11.34 -10.77 14.01
C PRO A 282 10.95 -10.71 15.49
N HIS A 283 11.58 -9.83 16.28
CA HIS A 283 11.28 -9.64 17.71
C HIS A 283 9.88 -9.09 17.98
N LEU A 284 9.22 -8.44 16.96
CA LEU A 284 7.85 -7.98 17.13
C LEU A 284 6.87 -9.15 17.25
N PHE A 285 7.13 -10.27 16.58
CA PHE A 285 6.32 -11.47 16.77
C PHE A 285 6.43 -12.01 18.21
N ASP A 286 7.63 -11.96 18.81
CA ASP A 286 7.83 -12.36 20.21
C ASP A 286 7.04 -11.45 21.16
N GLN A 287 7.03 -10.13 20.90
CA GLN A 287 6.25 -9.16 21.68
C GLN A 287 4.73 -9.40 21.55
N ILE A 288 4.24 -9.67 20.33
CA ILE A 288 2.82 -9.94 20.07
C ILE A 288 2.41 -11.26 20.74
N LEU A 289 3.23 -12.30 20.62
CA LEU A 289 2.96 -13.58 21.28
C LEU A 289 2.90 -13.41 22.80
N ALA A 290 3.88 -12.72 23.40
CA ALA A 290 3.88 -12.44 24.83
C ALA A 290 2.69 -11.59 25.29
N ALA A 291 2.16 -10.74 24.41
CA ALA A 291 0.98 -9.92 24.70
C ALA A 291 -0.32 -10.72 24.78
N LEU A 292 -0.48 -11.73 23.92
CA LEU A 292 -1.80 -12.29 23.60
C LEU A 292 -1.94 -13.80 23.88
N ARG A 293 -0.85 -14.57 24.03
CA ARG A 293 -0.92 -16.02 24.19
C ARG A 293 -1.74 -16.50 25.39
N ASP A 294 -1.75 -15.71 26.46
CA ASP A 294 -2.43 -16.03 27.72
C ASP A 294 -3.75 -15.27 27.89
N GLN A 295 -4.23 -14.60 26.80
CA GLN A 295 -5.52 -13.93 26.75
C GLN A 295 -6.62 -14.88 26.23
N GLU A 296 -7.87 -14.58 26.53
CA GLU A 296 -9.04 -15.33 26.05
C GLU A 296 -9.35 -15.01 24.58
N VAL A 297 -8.35 -15.18 23.71
CA VAL A 297 -8.45 -14.99 22.27
C VAL A 297 -7.72 -16.11 21.52
N ASN A 298 -8.17 -16.43 20.31
CA ASN A 298 -7.39 -17.22 19.37
C ASN A 298 -6.37 -16.29 18.70
N LEU A 299 -5.09 -16.64 18.76
CA LEU A 299 -4.01 -15.89 18.14
C LEU A 299 -3.47 -16.65 16.92
N ILE A 300 -3.61 -16.09 15.74
CA ILE A 300 -3.12 -16.67 14.50
C ILE A 300 -2.06 -15.74 13.92
N MET A 301 -0.81 -16.21 13.84
CA MET A 301 0.32 -15.41 13.34
C MET A 301 0.90 -16.02 12.08
N THR A 302 1.03 -15.22 10.99
CA THR A 302 1.81 -15.58 9.80
C THR A 302 3.12 -14.80 9.77
N LEU A 303 4.24 -15.53 9.56
CA LEU A 303 5.60 -14.97 9.66
C LEU A 303 6.14 -14.41 8.33
N GLY A 304 5.31 -14.36 7.28
CA GLY A 304 5.68 -13.79 5.97
C GLY A 304 6.65 -14.64 5.14
N GLY A 305 6.82 -15.93 5.47
CA GLY A 305 7.60 -16.89 4.67
C GLY A 305 9.08 -17.03 5.04
N THR A 306 9.65 -16.09 5.77
CA THR A 306 11.11 -16.04 6.04
C THR A 306 11.54 -16.64 7.36
N ALA A 307 10.67 -16.63 8.38
CA ALA A 307 10.98 -17.17 9.69
C ALA A 307 10.42 -18.59 9.84
N ASP A 308 11.10 -19.41 10.70
CA ASP A 308 10.65 -20.74 11.03
C ASP A 308 9.70 -20.68 12.26
N PRO A 309 8.44 -21.18 12.13
CA PRO A 309 7.53 -21.26 13.26
C PRO A 309 8.05 -22.05 14.47
N SER A 310 8.93 -23.04 14.25
CA SER A 310 9.49 -23.88 15.32
C SER A 310 10.27 -23.09 16.39
N ARG A 311 10.76 -21.89 16.04
CA ARG A 311 11.46 -20.99 16.99
C ARG A 311 10.58 -20.60 18.19
N PHE A 312 9.28 -20.64 18.04
CA PHE A 312 8.34 -20.28 19.11
C PHE A 312 8.01 -21.46 20.06
N GLY A 313 8.52 -22.67 19.76
CA GLY A 313 8.24 -23.86 20.56
C GLY A 313 6.79 -24.31 20.51
N VAL A 314 6.41 -25.14 21.47
CA VAL A 314 5.03 -25.62 21.60
C VAL A 314 4.15 -24.49 22.12
N GLN A 315 3.03 -24.27 21.44
CA GLN A 315 2.07 -23.25 21.80
C GLN A 315 0.79 -23.85 22.40
N PRO A 316 0.04 -23.11 23.24
CA PRO A 316 -1.26 -23.52 23.72
C PRO A 316 -2.28 -23.65 22.57
N SER A 317 -3.40 -24.33 22.82
CA SER A 317 -4.41 -24.63 21.78
C SER A 317 -5.08 -23.41 21.16
N ASN A 318 -5.01 -22.26 21.83
CA ASN A 318 -5.51 -20.97 21.30
C ASN A 318 -4.48 -20.21 20.45
N VAL A 319 -3.28 -20.75 20.21
CA VAL A 319 -2.23 -20.06 19.41
C VAL A 319 -1.79 -20.93 18.24
N ARG A 320 -1.84 -20.34 17.06
CA ARG A 320 -1.34 -20.96 15.82
C ARG A 320 -0.33 -20.04 15.14
N VAL A 321 0.90 -20.53 14.97
CA VAL A 321 1.96 -19.82 14.23
C VAL A 321 2.26 -20.59 12.95
N VAL A 322 2.18 -19.88 11.82
CA VAL A 322 2.46 -20.46 10.49
C VAL A 322 3.52 -19.66 9.76
N ARG A 323 4.30 -20.35 8.93
CA ARG A 323 5.35 -19.70 8.14
C ARG A 323 4.77 -18.70 7.15
N PHE A 324 3.73 -19.10 6.41
CA PHE A 324 3.08 -18.33 5.36
C PHE A 324 1.63 -18.81 5.22
N MET A 325 0.76 -17.92 4.77
CA MET A 325 -0.60 -18.22 4.35
C MET A 325 -0.78 -17.71 2.92
N SER A 326 -1.30 -18.57 2.06
CA SER A 326 -1.69 -18.19 0.70
C SER A 326 -2.89 -17.25 0.69
N GLN A 327 -3.14 -16.59 -0.43
CA GLN A 327 -4.33 -15.73 -0.59
C GLN A 327 -5.63 -16.53 -0.40
N GLU A 328 -5.64 -17.82 -0.81
CA GLU A 328 -6.79 -18.70 -0.61
C GLU A 328 -7.04 -18.99 0.86
N GLU A 329 -5.99 -19.32 1.62
CA GLU A 329 -6.10 -19.56 3.07
C GLU A 329 -6.53 -18.29 3.82
N LEU A 330 -6.02 -17.11 3.42
CA LEU A 330 -6.44 -15.82 3.98
C LEU A 330 -7.91 -15.54 3.68
N ARG A 331 -8.38 -15.84 2.48
CA ARG A 331 -9.77 -15.66 2.09
C ARG A 331 -10.72 -16.51 2.95
N GLN A 332 -10.32 -17.74 3.28
CA GLN A 332 -11.09 -18.62 4.17
C GLN A 332 -11.01 -18.19 5.64
N LEU A 333 -9.87 -17.66 6.10
CA LEU A 333 -9.67 -17.29 7.49
C LEU A 333 -10.30 -15.93 7.86
N LEU A 334 -10.07 -14.90 7.05
CA LEU A 334 -10.38 -13.51 7.43
C LEU A 334 -11.87 -13.25 7.75
N PRO A 335 -12.86 -13.91 7.13
CA PRO A 335 -14.27 -13.76 7.54
C PRO A 335 -14.56 -14.16 9.00
N HIS A 336 -13.65 -14.90 9.62
CA HIS A 336 -13.74 -15.41 10.99
C HIS A 336 -12.80 -14.69 11.96
N VAL A 337 -12.24 -13.55 11.55
CA VAL A 337 -11.31 -12.75 12.33
C VAL A 337 -12.03 -11.55 12.95
N ASP A 338 -11.79 -11.32 14.23
CA ASP A 338 -12.35 -10.19 14.98
C ASP A 338 -11.43 -8.97 15.06
N LEU A 339 -10.10 -9.19 14.95
CA LEU A 339 -9.08 -8.14 14.99
C LEU A 339 -7.90 -8.51 14.08
N SER A 340 -7.40 -7.55 13.31
CA SER A 340 -6.14 -7.70 12.57
C SER A 340 -5.05 -6.81 13.16
N ILE A 341 -3.92 -7.41 13.54
CA ILE A 341 -2.69 -6.69 13.91
C ILE A 341 -1.74 -6.75 12.75
N ASN A 342 -1.41 -5.60 12.15
CA ASN A 342 -0.56 -5.58 10.96
C ASN A 342 0.34 -4.34 10.90
N HIS A 343 1.28 -4.36 9.96
CA HIS A 343 2.28 -3.30 9.74
C HIS A 343 1.75 -2.06 9.01
N ALA A 344 0.44 -1.94 8.82
CA ALA A 344 -0.24 -0.90 8.05
C ALA A 344 0.11 -0.88 6.54
N GLY A 345 0.57 -1.99 5.96
CA GLY A 345 0.66 -2.13 4.50
C GLY A 345 -0.72 -2.12 3.84
N TYR A 346 -0.84 -1.47 2.68
CA TYR A 346 -2.13 -1.25 2.01
C TYR A 346 -2.95 -2.53 1.85
N GLY A 347 -2.36 -3.61 1.31
CA GLY A 347 -3.07 -4.89 1.10
C GLY A 347 -3.67 -5.46 2.38
N SER A 348 -2.86 -5.56 3.45
CA SER A 348 -3.33 -6.10 4.75
C SER A 348 -4.42 -5.25 5.39
N VAL A 349 -4.34 -3.93 5.22
CA VAL A 349 -5.37 -3.00 5.70
C VAL A 349 -6.66 -3.17 4.92
N MET A 350 -6.60 -3.20 3.58
CA MET A 350 -7.79 -3.35 2.74
C MET A 350 -8.46 -4.71 2.95
N GLU A 351 -7.70 -5.80 3.01
CA GLU A 351 -8.24 -7.14 3.26
C GLU A 351 -9.04 -7.23 4.57
N ALA A 352 -8.57 -6.55 5.62
CA ALA A 352 -9.29 -6.46 6.87
C ALA A 352 -10.54 -5.56 6.77
N LEU A 353 -10.41 -4.36 6.19
CA LEU A 353 -11.51 -3.39 6.10
C LEU A 353 -12.64 -3.83 5.19
N LEU A 354 -12.36 -4.57 4.10
CA LEU A 354 -13.37 -5.21 3.24
C LEU A 354 -14.25 -6.22 4.00
N ARG A 355 -13.80 -6.69 5.15
CA ARG A 355 -14.55 -7.60 6.05
C ARG A 355 -15.05 -6.90 7.31
N GLY A 356 -14.86 -5.57 7.40
CA GLY A 356 -15.26 -4.80 8.57
C GLY A 356 -14.47 -5.16 9.82
N ILE A 357 -13.21 -5.62 9.69
CA ILE A 357 -12.35 -6.02 10.80
C ILE A 357 -11.60 -4.79 11.32
N PRO A 358 -11.69 -4.47 12.63
CA PRO A 358 -10.89 -3.43 13.25
C PRO A 358 -9.41 -3.78 13.27
N LEU A 359 -8.55 -2.78 13.46
CA LEU A 359 -7.11 -2.89 13.29
C LEU A 359 -6.33 -2.49 14.54
N VAL A 360 -5.17 -3.11 14.76
CA VAL A 360 -4.04 -2.55 15.52
C VAL A 360 -2.86 -2.41 14.57
N LEU A 361 -2.29 -1.22 14.47
CA LEU A 361 -1.34 -0.88 13.43
C LEU A 361 0.06 -0.63 13.99
N LEU A 362 1.04 -1.28 13.38
CA LEU A 362 2.46 -1.18 13.71
C LEU A 362 3.25 -0.62 12.52
N PRO A 363 3.06 0.68 12.14
CA PRO A 363 3.68 1.26 10.96
C PRO A 363 5.17 1.44 11.13
N LEU A 364 5.96 0.78 10.29
CA LEU A 364 7.42 0.74 10.38
C LEU A 364 8.09 1.56 9.27
N VAL A 365 7.70 1.36 8.02
CA VAL A 365 8.37 1.92 6.84
C VAL A 365 7.40 2.12 5.67
N SER A 366 7.88 2.67 4.56
CA SER A 366 7.20 2.81 3.27
C SER A 366 5.93 3.66 3.32
N ASP A 367 4.81 3.16 2.81
CA ASP A 367 3.48 3.78 2.80
C ASP A 367 2.70 3.58 4.12
N ALA A 368 3.17 2.68 4.98
CA ALA A 368 2.52 2.33 6.24
C ALA A 368 2.14 3.53 7.12
N PRO A 369 2.98 4.58 7.28
CA PRO A 369 2.61 5.77 8.05
C PRO A 369 1.39 6.51 7.49
N MET A 370 1.22 6.53 6.17
CA MET A 370 0.08 7.17 5.52
C MET A 370 -1.19 6.35 5.67
N ASN A 371 -1.09 5.04 5.43
CA ASN A 371 -2.21 4.10 5.63
C ASN A 371 -2.68 4.13 7.08
N MET A 372 -1.75 4.12 8.04
CA MET A 372 -2.06 4.25 9.47
C MET A 372 -2.82 5.54 9.77
N GLN A 373 -2.39 6.69 9.22
CA GLN A 373 -3.11 7.96 9.41
C GLN A 373 -4.55 7.87 8.91
N MET A 374 -4.79 7.23 7.75
CA MET A 374 -6.13 7.00 7.24
C MET A 374 -6.96 6.14 8.19
N CYS A 375 -6.39 5.05 8.70
CA CYS A 375 -7.07 4.14 9.62
C CYS A 375 -7.43 4.81 10.94
N LEU A 376 -6.48 5.52 11.57
CA LEU A 376 -6.73 6.29 12.81
C LEU A 376 -7.81 7.33 12.58
N SER A 377 -7.75 7.96 11.43
CA SER A 377 -8.68 8.97 10.98
C SER A 377 -10.09 8.46 10.83
N SER A 378 -10.23 7.28 10.28
CA SER A 378 -11.52 6.63 10.06
C SER A 378 -12.06 5.99 11.34
N GLY A 379 -11.26 5.98 12.44
CA GLY A 379 -11.62 5.41 13.72
C GLY A 379 -11.58 3.89 13.76
N VAL A 380 -10.91 3.24 12.78
CA VAL A 380 -10.86 1.76 12.66
C VAL A 380 -9.76 1.11 13.53
N ALA A 381 -8.91 1.93 14.14
CA ALA A 381 -7.79 1.49 14.97
C ALA A 381 -7.63 2.39 16.20
N PRO A 382 -7.24 1.87 17.38
CA PRO A 382 -6.83 2.67 18.51
C PRO A 382 -5.48 3.35 18.25
N ASP A 383 -5.29 4.54 18.81
CA ASP A 383 -3.98 5.18 18.82
C ASP A 383 -3.08 4.52 19.88
N LEU A 384 -1.80 4.40 19.58
CA LEU A 384 -0.83 3.87 20.53
C LEU A 384 -0.28 4.99 21.44
N PRO A 385 0.23 4.65 22.64
CA PRO A 385 0.79 5.65 23.56
C PRO A 385 1.92 6.47 22.91
N GLN A 386 1.98 7.76 23.25
CA GLN A 386 2.94 8.73 22.70
C GLN A 386 4.40 8.25 22.71
N LYS A 387 4.79 7.48 23.73
CA LYS A 387 6.17 6.99 23.89
C LYS A 387 6.65 6.04 22.79
N VAL A 388 5.74 5.34 22.08
CA VAL A 388 6.12 4.42 21.00
C VAL A 388 6.32 5.10 19.66
N TRP A 389 5.86 6.34 19.50
CA TRP A 389 5.98 7.05 18.25
C TRP A 389 7.35 7.68 18.04
N GLY A 390 7.86 7.58 16.82
CA GLY A 390 8.97 8.33 16.25
C GLY A 390 8.53 9.09 15.01
N LEU A 391 9.46 9.71 14.31
CA LEU A 391 9.22 10.35 13.02
C LEU A 391 10.09 9.71 11.95
N SER A 392 9.48 9.41 10.80
CA SER A 392 10.20 9.06 9.58
C SER A 392 11.03 10.25 9.08
N PRO A 393 11.94 10.04 8.12
CA PRO A 393 12.67 11.15 7.48
C PRO A 393 11.77 12.22 6.85
N LYS A 394 10.57 11.82 6.44
CA LYS A 394 9.54 12.73 5.88
C LYS A 394 8.67 13.38 6.95
N GLY A 395 8.96 13.17 8.23
CA GLY A 395 8.18 13.71 9.34
C GLY A 395 6.85 13.01 9.60
N LEU A 396 6.61 11.85 8.98
CA LEU A 396 5.43 11.03 9.23
C LEU A 396 5.64 10.15 10.47
N PRO A 397 4.60 9.91 11.29
CA PRO A 397 4.74 9.09 12.48
C PRO A 397 4.97 7.61 12.10
N ILE A 398 5.98 7.01 12.73
CA ILE A 398 6.31 5.60 12.67
C ILE A 398 6.46 5.07 14.08
N ILE A 399 6.26 3.77 14.28
CA ILE A 399 6.58 3.20 15.58
C ILE A 399 8.10 3.09 15.77
N ARG A 400 8.50 3.15 17.04
CA ARG A 400 9.83 2.77 17.50
C ARG A 400 9.73 1.36 18.08
N PRO A 401 10.17 0.31 17.35
CA PRO A 401 9.97 -1.09 17.78
C PRO A 401 10.54 -1.39 19.16
N GLU A 402 11.64 -0.72 19.53
CA GLU A 402 12.28 -0.85 20.82
C GLU A 402 11.49 -0.24 22.01
N LYS A 403 10.44 0.53 21.72
CA LYS A 403 9.52 1.12 22.71
C LYS A 403 8.18 0.39 22.79
N LEU A 404 7.94 -0.53 21.87
CA LEU A 404 6.76 -1.36 21.89
C LEU A 404 6.94 -2.48 22.92
N THR A 405 5.97 -2.63 23.82
CA THR A 405 5.99 -3.68 24.85
C THR A 405 4.75 -4.57 24.72
N PRO A 406 4.79 -5.82 25.26
CA PRO A 406 3.60 -6.69 25.27
C PRO A 406 2.37 -6.02 25.86
N ASP A 407 2.51 -5.25 26.96
CA ASP A 407 1.39 -4.55 27.59
C ASP A 407 0.74 -3.53 26.64
N ILE A 408 1.53 -2.76 25.90
CA ILE A 408 0.99 -1.78 24.92
C ILE A 408 0.23 -2.49 23.82
N ILE A 409 0.75 -3.62 23.31
CA ILE A 409 0.09 -4.41 22.27
C ILE A 409 -1.21 -5.00 22.80
N ARG A 410 -1.17 -5.60 24.00
CA ARG A 410 -2.34 -6.18 24.65
C ARG A 410 -3.43 -5.13 24.86
N ASP A 411 -3.09 -3.99 25.47
CA ASP A 411 -4.05 -2.94 25.77
C ASP A 411 -4.71 -2.42 24.49
N ALA A 412 -3.95 -2.19 23.42
CA ALA A 412 -4.49 -1.79 22.12
C ALA A 412 -5.38 -2.89 21.48
N ALA A 413 -4.98 -4.16 21.57
CA ALA A 413 -5.75 -5.27 21.06
C ALA A 413 -7.09 -5.43 21.81
N MET A 414 -7.06 -5.41 23.15
CA MET A 414 -8.26 -5.51 23.97
C MET A 414 -9.18 -4.30 23.78
N GLN A 415 -8.62 -3.10 23.63
CA GLN A 415 -9.39 -1.90 23.30
C GLN A 415 -10.09 -2.04 21.94
N ALA A 416 -9.38 -2.51 20.91
CA ALA A 416 -9.96 -2.69 19.57
C ALA A 416 -11.03 -3.78 19.52
N LEU A 417 -10.88 -4.85 20.32
CA LEU A 417 -11.85 -5.97 20.40
C LEU A 417 -13.11 -5.58 21.20
N HIS A 418 -12.97 -4.89 22.32
CA HIS A 418 -14.07 -4.71 23.27
C HIS A 418 -14.81 -3.36 23.11
N ASP A 419 -14.18 -2.32 22.52
CA ASP A 419 -14.87 -1.08 22.24
C ASP A 419 -15.54 -1.14 20.86
N PRO A 420 -16.88 -1.22 20.80
CA PRO A 420 -17.62 -1.45 19.55
C PRO A 420 -17.43 -0.34 18.51
N LYS A 421 -16.94 0.82 18.90
CA LYS A 421 -16.72 1.94 17.97
C LYS A 421 -15.75 1.58 16.85
N TYR A 422 -14.72 0.76 17.12
CA TYR A 422 -13.74 0.36 16.10
C TYR A 422 -14.35 -0.59 15.06
N ARG A 423 -15.13 -1.57 15.51
CA ARG A 423 -15.88 -2.46 14.62
C ARG A 423 -16.90 -1.69 13.79
N MET A 424 -17.65 -0.79 14.43
CA MET A 424 -18.63 0.08 13.73
C MET A 424 -17.95 0.96 12.68
N ALA A 425 -16.78 1.53 13.00
CA ALA A 425 -16.01 2.30 12.04
C ALA A 425 -15.49 1.43 10.87
N ALA A 426 -14.99 0.22 11.15
CA ALA A 426 -14.54 -0.70 10.11
C ALA A 426 -15.69 -1.14 9.20
N MET A 427 -16.89 -1.40 9.76
CA MET A 427 -18.09 -1.70 8.98
C MET A 427 -18.54 -0.53 8.11
N ARG A 428 -18.42 0.71 8.58
CA ARG A 428 -18.70 1.91 7.77
C ARG A 428 -17.75 2.01 6.57
N ILE A 429 -16.45 1.77 6.78
CA ILE A 429 -15.50 1.74 5.66
C ILE A 429 -15.79 0.59 4.70
N ARG A 430 -16.19 -0.59 5.22
CA ARG A 430 -16.65 -1.69 4.39
C ARG A 430 -17.80 -1.27 3.48
N SER A 431 -18.85 -0.64 4.03
CA SER A 431 -19.98 -0.15 3.22
C SER A 431 -19.53 0.81 2.12
N GLU A 432 -18.61 1.73 2.43
CA GLU A 432 -18.03 2.64 1.44
C GLU A 432 -17.24 1.90 0.34
N LEU A 433 -16.55 0.81 0.72
CA LEU A 433 -15.82 -0.04 -0.23
C LEU A 433 -16.76 -0.87 -1.11
N ASP A 434 -17.90 -1.33 -0.56
CA ASP A 434 -18.90 -2.11 -1.28
C ASP A 434 -19.70 -1.26 -2.29
N GLU A 435 -19.79 0.06 -2.08
CA GLU A 435 -20.46 1.02 -2.97
C GLU A 435 -19.61 1.45 -4.20
N ARG A 436 -18.36 1.00 -4.28
CA ARG A 436 -17.49 1.32 -5.42
C ARG A 436 -17.95 0.65 -6.72
N GLU A 437 -17.55 1.23 -7.84
CA GLU A 437 -17.77 0.62 -9.16
C GLU A 437 -17.18 -0.80 -9.22
N SER A 438 -17.81 -1.68 -9.98
CA SER A 438 -17.36 -3.06 -10.13
C SER A 438 -16.09 -3.15 -11.00
N LEU A 439 -15.42 -4.29 -11.00
CA LEU A 439 -14.33 -4.57 -11.95
C LEU A 439 -14.82 -4.57 -13.40
N ASP A 440 -16.09 -4.96 -13.65
CA ASP A 440 -16.67 -4.90 -15.00
C ASP A 440 -16.86 -3.44 -15.45
N ASP A 441 -17.18 -2.52 -14.55
CA ASP A 441 -17.17 -1.08 -14.85
C ASP A 441 -15.78 -0.60 -15.21
N ALA A 442 -14.76 -1.01 -14.45
CA ALA A 442 -13.36 -0.69 -14.76
C ALA A 442 -12.93 -1.22 -16.12
N VAL A 443 -13.33 -2.44 -16.48
CA VAL A 443 -13.09 -3.03 -17.81
C VAL A 443 -13.72 -2.15 -18.89
N ARG A 444 -15.01 -1.77 -18.74
CA ARG A 444 -15.69 -0.87 -19.70
C ARG A 444 -14.99 0.49 -19.85
N LEU A 445 -14.52 1.07 -18.75
CA LEU A 445 -13.76 2.33 -18.78
C LEU A 445 -12.44 2.18 -19.54
N LEU A 446 -11.73 1.06 -19.33
CA LEU A 446 -10.49 0.75 -20.04
C LEU A 446 -10.73 0.53 -21.54
N GLU A 447 -11.81 -0.16 -21.92
CA GLU A 447 -12.23 -0.31 -23.33
C GLU A 447 -12.51 1.04 -24.00
N GLN A 448 -13.17 1.95 -23.29
CA GLN A 448 -13.47 3.30 -23.81
C GLN A 448 -12.21 4.13 -24.09
N ILE A 449 -11.17 4.04 -23.25
CA ILE A 449 -9.93 4.76 -23.53
C ILE A 449 -9.14 4.09 -24.64
N GLY A 450 -9.11 2.76 -24.70
CA GLY A 450 -8.43 2.01 -25.75
C GLY A 450 -9.03 2.19 -27.14
N ALA A 451 -10.35 2.42 -27.23
CA ALA A 451 -11.05 2.70 -28.49
C ALA A 451 -10.81 4.12 -29.04
N LYS A 452 -10.21 5.03 -28.30
CA LYS A 452 -9.91 6.43 -28.69
C LYS A 452 -8.60 6.60 -29.46
N ARG A 453 -8.06 5.53 -29.98
CA ARG A 453 -6.81 5.50 -30.75
C ARG A 453 -6.94 6.07 -32.15
#